data_5c429ae28d332c0bd4c177a45553eb77
#
_entry.id   5c429ae28d332c0bd4c177a45553eb77
#
_cell.length_a   1.000
_cell.length_b   1.000
_cell.length_c   1.000
_cell.angle_alpha   90.00
_cell.angle_beta   90.00
_cell.angle_gamma   90.00
#
_symmetry.space_group_name_H-M   'P 1'
#
loop_
_entity.id
_entity.type
_entity.pdbx_description
1 polymer ?
#
loop_
_entity_poly.entity_id
_entity_poly.type
_entity_poly.pdbx_seq_one_letter_code
_entity_poly.pdbx_strand_id
1 'polypeptide(L)'
;MNKHILIDNLTANIGALVSGSKKFFTESTDSLSFEELIRSTELTVPAINSEGTYEIRATRRIAGELDPAFRVEKWLGIDHPSIIYHHGNNERPFDYRKRAKNSFMDIFVKARDRFDANLIAVRAPFHNGSLKQYQQKMLHLVNFMAMISASVKLNESIIEKLREISNAPVITCGISLGGWVTNLHRSYYNSSTVYVPLLAGTFLGELFLKSKYRKLASDSVFQQPDKIRQLLNFHEDFSKVRTRNVIPLLATYDRYIEYDVQKNSYEGHPVRTIENGHVTGALNTVALRDHILEALQNSKKTLEDNFNSSPGRE
;
A
#
# COMPACT_ATOMS: atom_id res chain seq x y z
N MET A 1 -12.29 -22.24 -18.56
CA MET A 1 -11.88 -21.71 -17.24
C MET A 1 -11.10 -20.43 -17.47
N ASN A 2 -11.40 -19.33 -16.74
CA ASN A 2 -10.72 -18.04 -16.95
C ASN A 2 -9.22 -18.17 -16.56
N LYS A 3 -8.33 -17.75 -17.48
CA LYS A 3 -6.88 -17.86 -17.31
C LYS A 3 -6.35 -17.11 -16.07
N HIS A 4 -6.98 -16.00 -15.72
CA HIS A 4 -6.58 -15.16 -14.58
C HIS A 4 -6.87 -15.88 -13.26
N ILE A 5 -8.07 -16.49 -13.14
CA ILE A 5 -8.44 -17.32 -11.98
C ILE A 5 -7.50 -18.52 -11.83
N LEU A 6 -7.11 -19.14 -12.96
CA LEU A 6 -6.20 -20.29 -12.96
C LEU A 6 -4.81 -19.88 -12.41
N ILE A 7 -4.27 -18.74 -12.85
CA ILE A 7 -2.97 -18.25 -12.42
C ILE A 7 -2.98 -17.94 -10.91
N ASP A 8 -4.00 -17.24 -10.40
CA ASP A 8 -4.12 -16.93 -8.97
C ASP A 8 -4.23 -18.21 -8.14
N ASN A 9 -5.04 -19.19 -8.58
CA ASN A 9 -5.15 -20.47 -7.89
C ASN A 9 -3.82 -21.25 -7.87
N LEU A 10 -3.09 -21.27 -8.99
CA LEU A 10 -1.80 -21.95 -9.11
C LEU A 10 -0.74 -21.30 -8.19
N THR A 11 -0.64 -19.98 -8.21
CA THR A 11 0.33 -19.25 -7.39
C THR A 11 0.00 -19.37 -5.91
N ALA A 12 -1.27 -19.39 -5.49
CA ALA A 12 -1.66 -19.67 -4.11
C ALA A 12 -1.26 -21.09 -3.68
N ASN A 13 -1.46 -22.09 -4.55
CA ASN A 13 -1.08 -23.48 -4.26
C ASN A 13 0.44 -23.64 -4.13
N ILE A 14 1.22 -23.04 -5.06
CA ILE A 14 2.69 -23.06 -5.00
C ILE A 14 3.17 -22.33 -3.74
N GLY A 15 2.60 -21.16 -3.43
CA GLY A 15 2.93 -20.42 -2.22
C GLY A 15 2.70 -21.23 -0.96
N ALA A 16 1.56 -21.91 -0.85
CA ALA A 16 1.24 -22.78 0.28
C ALA A 16 2.21 -23.96 0.40
N LEU A 17 2.58 -24.58 -0.73
CA LEU A 17 3.55 -25.69 -0.75
C LEU A 17 4.95 -25.23 -0.31
N VAL A 18 5.41 -24.09 -0.82
CA VAL A 18 6.72 -23.52 -0.48
C VAL A 18 6.78 -23.06 0.99
N SER A 19 5.68 -22.54 1.51
CA SER A 19 5.60 -22.11 2.92
C SER A 19 5.63 -23.30 3.88
N GLY A 20 5.15 -24.46 3.48
CA GLY A 20 5.09 -25.65 4.32
C GLY A 20 4.40 -25.37 5.66
N SER A 21 5.10 -25.59 6.78
CA SER A 21 4.62 -25.29 8.13
C SER A 21 4.73 -23.80 8.50
N LYS A 22 5.43 -22.98 7.72
CA LYS A 22 5.67 -21.55 8.00
C LYS A 22 4.57 -20.69 7.37
N LYS A 23 3.35 -20.90 7.80
CA LYS A 23 2.19 -20.12 7.36
C LYS A 23 2.07 -18.83 8.17
N PHE A 24 1.35 -17.84 7.63
CA PHE A 24 1.05 -16.61 8.35
C PHE A 24 0.39 -16.90 9.69
N PHE A 25 0.91 -16.25 10.74
CA PHE A 25 0.36 -16.26 12.10
C PHE A 25 0.37 -17.63 12.80
N THR A 26 1.32 -18.49 12.43
CA THR A 26 1.46 -19.83 13.06
C THR A 26 1.85 -19.73 14.53
N GLU A 27 2.69 -18.76 14.91
CA GLU A 27 3.20 -18.60 16.27
C GLU A 27 2.27 -17.76 17.15
N SER A 28 1.61 -16.72 16.58
CA SER A 28 0.67 -15.90 17.34
C SER A 28 -0.31 -15.16 16.44
N THR A 29 -1.57 -15.14 16.86
CA THR A 29 -2.67 -14.30 16.34
C THR A 29 -2.92 -13.07 17.22
N ASP A 30 -2.06 -12.75 18.18
CA ASP A 30 -2.20 -11.60 19.04
C ASP A 30 -1.55 -10.36 18.42
N SER A 31 -2.24 -9.22 18.57
CA SER A 31 -1.74 -7.91 18.18
C SER A 31 -2.54 -6.81 18.89
N LEU A 32 -1.97 -5.61 18.92
CA LEU A 32 -2.75 -4.38 19.14
C LEU A 32 -3.49 -4.00 17.84
N SER A 33 -4.46 -3.10 17.94
CA SER A 33 -5.16 -2.53 16.79
C SER A 33 -4.21 -1.72 15.89
N PHE A 34 -4.62 -1.47 14.63
CA PHE A 34 -3.86 -0.58 13.74
C PHE A 34 -3.70 0.82 14.31
N GLU A 35 -4.74 1.37 14.95
CA GLU A 35 -4.71 2.69 15.57
C GLU A 35 -3.64 2.78 16.66
N GLU A 36 -3.61 1.82 17.60
CA GLU A 36 -2.61 1.77 18.67
C GLU A 36 -1.20 1.59 18.13
N LEU A 37 -1.07 0.74 17.11
CA LEU A 37 0.21 0.47 16.47
C LEU A 37 0.75 1.70 15.71
N ILE A 38 -0.10 2.44 15.00
CA ILE A 38 0.26 3.68 14.28
C ILE A 38 0.66 4.76 15.28
N ARG A 39 -0.18 4.99 16.32
CA ARG A 39 0.10 6.01 17.35
C ARG A 39 1.37 5.74 18.15
N SER A 40 1.69 4.48 18.40
CA SER A 40 2.89 4.09 19.17
C SER A 40 4.16 3.96 18.31
N THR A 41 4.08 4.18 17.01
CA THR A 41 5.24 4.14 16.12
C THR A 41 5.91 5.50 16.05
N GLU A 42 7.17 5.57 16.46
CA GLU A 42 8.01 6.75 16.40
C GLU A 42 9.06 6.57 15.29
N LEU A 43 9.17 7.55 14.41
CA LEU A 43 10.20 7.63 13.38
C LEU A 43 10.44 9.09 13.00
N THR A 44 11.61 9.36 12.43
CA THR A 44 11.97 10.68 11.95
C THR A 44 12.43 10.60 10.51
N VAL A 45 11.81 11.42 9.65
CA VAL A 45 12.19 11.57 8.24
C VAL A 45 13.05 12.81 8.08
N PRO A 46 14.22 12.71 7.44
CA PRO A 46 15.05 13.87 7.15
C PRO A 46 14.41 14.78 6.09
N ALA A 47 14.97 15.96 5.88
CA ALA A 47 14.54 16.84 4.79
C ALA A 47 14.65 16.14 3.42
N ILE A 48 13.63 16.35 2.58
CA ILE A 48 13.53 15.75 1.24
C ILE A 48 13.80 16.85 0.21
N ASN A 49 15.00 16.84 -0.37
CA ASN A 49 15.44 17.88 -1.31
C ASN A 49 16.26 17.34 -2.49
N SER A 50 16.46 16.03 -2.57
CA SER A 50 17.27 15.40 -3.63
C SER A 50 16.91 13.93 -3.82
N GLU A 51 17.33 13.37 -4.96
CA GLU A 51 17.28 11.92 -5.21
C GLU A 51 18.20 11.18 -4.23
N GLY A 52 17.79 9.99 -3.80
CA GLY A 52 18.55 9.17 -2.87
C GLY A 52 17.72 8.16 -2.11
N THR A 53 18.40 7.27 -1.37
CA THR A 53 17.76 6.28 -0.50
C THR A 53 17.94 6.70 0.96
N TYR A 54 16.86 6.66 1.71
CA TYR A 54 16.78 7.08 3.10
C TYR A 54 16.35 5.87 3.94
N GLU A 55 17.30 5.33 4.71
CA GLU A 55 17.04 4.27 5.68
C GLU A 55 16.49 4.91 6.96
N ILE A 56 15.34 4.42 7.41
CA ILE A 56 14.63 4.98 8.57
C ILE A 56 14.59 3.93 9.68
N ARG A 57 14.82 4.36 10.89
CA ARG A 57 14.58 3.53 12.07
C ARG A 57 13.24 3.92 12.68
N ALA A 58 12.36 2.95 12.81
CA ALA A 58 11.12 3.11 13.54
C ALA A 58 11.21 2.30 14.85
N THR A 59 10.95 2.96 15.97
CA THR A 59 10.97 2.35 17.29
C THR A 59 9.56 2.12 17.78
N ARG A 60 9.37 1.05 18.54
CA ARG A 60 8.10 0.69 19.13
C ARG A 60 8.30 -0.05 20.46
N ARG A 61 7.35 0.18 21.39
CA ARG A 61 7.40 -0.47 22.70
C ARG A 61 7.22 -2.00 22.66
N ILE A 62 6.49 -2.54 21.66
CA ILE A 62 6.06 -3.95 21.66
C ILE A 62 6.73 -4.78 20.57
N ALA A 63 6.98 -4.25 19.37
CA ALA A 63 7.54 -5.00 18.24
C ALA A 63 9.04 -4.77 18.01
N GLY A 64 9.69 -4.00 18.86
CA GLY A 64 11.10 -3.66 18.73
C GLY A 64 11.39 -2.70 17.57
N GLU A 65 12.65 -2.72 17.11
CA GLU A 65 13.11 -1.86 16.02
C GLU A 65 12.64 -2.39 14.67
N LEU A 66 12.11 -1.49 13.84
CA LEU A 66 11.67 -1.73 12.47
C LEU A 66 12.53 -0.89 11.52
N ASP A 67 12.71 -1.36 10.29
CA ASP A 67 13.62 -0.82 9.28
C ASP A 67 12.90 -0.38 7.98
N PRO A 68 11.86 0.46 8.07
CA PRO A 68 11.26 1.02 6.86
C PRO A 68 12.27 1.93 6.16
N ALA A 69 12.06 2.17 4.87
CA ALA A 69 12.89 3.10 4.11
C ALA A 69 12.08 3.74 2.99
N PHE A 70 12.59 4.83 2.45
CA PHE A 70 12.07 5.37 1.20
C PHE A 70 13.21 5.77 0.26
N ARG A 71 12.90 5.84 -1.02
CA ARG A 71 13.81 6.28 -2.07
C ARG A 71 13.15 7.35 -2.91
N VAL A 72 13.79 8.49 -2.99
CA VAL A 72 13.45 9.53 -3.96
C VAL A 72 14.14 9.14 -5.27
N GLU A 73 13.36 8.65 -6.22
CA GLU A 73 13.84 8.18 -7.52
C GLU A 73 13.88 9.29 -8.56
N LYS A 74 13.01 10.28 -8.42
CA LYS A 74 12.95 11.47 -9.27
C LYS A 74 12.61 12.66 -8.40
N TRP A 75 13.41 13.71 -8.52
CA TRP A 75 13.18 14.99 -7.84
C TRP A 75 13.19 16.12 -8.86
N LEU A 76 12.05 16.77 -9.05
CA LEU A 76 11.86 17.91 -9.95
C LEU A 76 11.82 19.25 -9.18
N GLY A 77 11.80 19.18 -7.85
CA GLY A 77 11.68 20.33 -6.97
C GLY A 77 10.35 20.36 -6.21
N ILE A 78 10.26 21.34 -5.31
CA ILE A 78 9.15 21.47 -4.34
C ILE A 78 7.82 21.87 -4.98
N ASP A 79 7.85 22.54 -6.12
CA ASP A 79 6.65 23.04 -6.82
C ASP A 79 5.96 21.95 -7.68
N HIS A 80 6.61 20.80 -7.81
CA HIS A 80 6.05 19.67 -8.53
C HIS A 80 5.24 18.76 -7.60
N PRO A 81 4.12 18.16 -8.09
CA PRO A 81 3.42 17.11 -7.35
C PRO A 81 4.36 15.99 -6.93
N SER A 82 4.04 15.32 -5.82
CA SER A 82 4.81 14.16 -5.35
C SER A 82 3.94 12.91 -5.33
N ILE A 83 4.44 11.81 -5.88
CA ILE A 83 3.82 10.49 -5.82
C ILE A 83 4.60 9.65 -4.82
N ILE A 84 3.94 9.24 -3.74
CA ILE A 84 4.45 8.30 -2.75
C ILE A 84 3.87 6.93 -3.07
N TYR A 85 4.71 5.98 -3.45
CA TYR A 85 4.30 4.65 -3.86
C TYR A 85 4.77 3.58 -2.89
N HIS A 86 3.85 2.74 -2.42
CA HIS A 86 4.13 1.58 -1.60
C HIS A 86 3.97 0.28 -2.40
N HIS A 87 4.98 -0.58 -2.33
CA HIS A 87 5.07 -1.85 -3.07
C HIS A 87 4.11 -2.94 -2.58
N GLY A 88 3.94 -3.99 -3.37
CA GLY A 88 3.21 -5.20 -3.02
C GLY A 88 4.00 -6.15 -2.12
N ASN A 89 3.32 -7.16 -1.58
CA ASN A 89 3.97 -8.16 -0.70
C ASN A 89 5.08 -8.94 -1.43
N ASN A 90 6.16 -9.23 -0.73
CA ASN A 90 7.33 -9.95 -1.26
C ASN A 90 8.06 -9.24 -2.43
N GLU A 91 7.91 -7.94 -2.56
CA GLU A 91 8.67 -7.14 -3.51
C GLU A 91 9.93 -6.54 -2.89
N ARG A 92 10.87 -6.13 -3.76
CA ARG A 92 12.10 -5.41 -3.39
C ARG A 92 12.14 -4.08 -4.13
N PRO A 93 11.51 -3.02 -3.61
CA PRO A 93 11.27 -1.78 -4.35
C PRO A 93 12.55 -1.02 -4.76
N PHE A 94 13.69 -1.31 -4.13
CA PHE A 94 14.98 -0.69 -4.45
C PHE A 94 15.92 -1.60 -5.24
N ASP A 95 15.47 -2.81 -5.60
CA ASP A 95 16.25 -3.75 -6.41
C ASP A 95 15.84 -3.63 -7.89
N TYR A 96 16.72 -3.04 -8.71
CA TYR A 96 16.46 -2.79 -10.14
C TYR A 96 17.07 -3.85 -11.05
N ARG A 97 17.52 -4.97 -10.50
CA ARG A 97 18.03 -6.08 -11.32
C ARG A 97 16.89 -6.71 -12.14
N LYS A 98 17.22 -7.18 -13.33
CA LYS A 98 16.27 -7.70 -14.35
C LYS A 98 15.24 -8.72 -13.84
N ARG A 99 15.57 -9.49 -12.79
CA ARG A 99 14.70 -10.54 -12.23
C ARG A 99 14.10 -10.19 -10.87
N ALA A 100 14.31 -8.98 -10.38
CA ALA A 100 13.70 -8.54 -9.13
C ALA A 100 12.20 -8.34 -9.31
N LYS A 101 11.42 -8.75 -8.31
CA LYS A 101 10.01 -8.34 -8.22
C LYS A 101 9.99 -6.90 -7.73
N ASN A 102 9.65 -5.98 -8.60
CA ASN A 102 9.67 -4.55 -8.33
C ASN A 102 8.63 -3.82 -9.19
N SER A 103 7.42 -3.70 -8.67
CA SER A 103 6.33 -2.99 -9.36
C SER A 103 6.64 -1.49 -9.53
N PHE A 104 7.39 -0.87 -8.61
CA PHE A 104 7.81 0.52 -8.76
C PHE A 104 8.68 0.72 -10.00
N MET A 105 9.65 -0.17 -10.21
CA MET A 105 10.48 -0.15 -11.42
C MET A 105 9.63 -0.26 -12.69
N ASP A 106 8.67 -1.19 -12.68
CA ASP A 106 7.87 -1.50 -13.87
C ASP A 106 6.82 -0.43 -14.19
N ILE A 107 6.23 0.19 -13.16
CA ILE A 107 5.20 1.22 -13.32
C ILE A 107 5.84 2.59 -13.58
N PHE A 108 6.86 2.98 -12.80
CA PHE A 108 7.38 4.34 -12.77
C PHE A 108 8.73 4.48 -13.46
N VAL A 109 9.75 3.70 -13.06
CA VAL A 109 11.13 3.94 -13.53
C VAL A 109 11.25 3.73 -15.04
N LYS A 110 10.65 2.65 -15.56
CA LYS A 110 10.63 2.37 -17.01
C LYS A 110 9.85 3.38 -17.86
N ALA A 111 9.06 4.24 -17.20
CA ALA A 111 8.27 5.27 -17.85
C ALA A 111 8.45 6.63 -17.17
N ARG A 112 9.64 6.88 -16.60
CA ARG A 112 9.96 8.03 -15.77
C ARG A 112 9.57 9.38 -16.42
N ASP A 113 9.75 9.48 -17.74
CA ASP A 113 9.49 10.72 -18.48
C ASP A 113 8.00 11.02 -18.64
N ARG A 114 7.12 10.04 -18.46
CA ARG A 114 5.67 10.24 -18.48
C ARG A 114 5.12 10.92 -17.21
N PHE A 115 5.89 10.92 -16.12
CA PHE A 115 5.48 11.48 -14.83
C PHE A 115 6.09 12.87 -14.63
N ASP A 116 5.29 13.91 -14.73
CA ASP A 116 5.65 15.26 -14.32
C ASP A 116 5.34 15.42 -12.82
N ALA A 117 6.13 14.71 -12.01
CA ALA A 117 6.00 14.61 -10.55
C ALA A 117 7.29 14.10 -9.93
N ASN A 118 7.53 14.42 -8.66
CA ASN A 118 8.52 13.73 -7.82
C ASN A 118 8.06 12.28 -7.59
N LEU A 119 8.99 11.31 -7.67
CA LEU A 119 8.69 9.89 -7.49
C LEU A 119 9.39 9.36 -6.25
N ILE A 120 8.61 8.90 -5.28
CA ILE A 120 9.08 8.40 -4.00
C ILE A 120 8.58 6.97 -3.82
N ALA A 121 9.50 6.01 -3.74
CA ALA A 121 9.20 4.61 -3.42
C ALA A 121 9.38 4.37 -1.92
N VAL A 122 8.41 3.69 -1.30
CA VAL A 122 8.47 3.28 0.11
C VAL A 122 8.76 1.80 0.21
N ARG A 123 9.69 1.41 1.09
CA ARG A 123 9.97 0.02 1.46
C ARG A 123 9.40 -0.26 2.85
N ALA A 124 8.50 -1.23 2.93
CA ALA A 124 7.98 -1.72 4.19
C ALA A 124 9.10 -2.38 5.04
N PRO A 125 9.01 -2.37 6.37
CA PRO A 125 9.85 -3.18 7.24
C PRO A 125 9.91 -4.64 6.77
N PHE A 126 11.03 -5.31 7.05
CA PHE A 126 11.29 -6.71 6.71
C PHE A 126 11.45 -7.03 5.21
N HIS A 127 11.40 -6.02 4.32
CA HIS A 127 11.56 -6.20 2.87
C HIS A 127 12.98 -5.88 2.35
N ASN A 128 13.96 -5.67 3.25
CA ASN A 128 15.38 -5.52 2.92
C ASN A 128 16.14 -6.85 2.94
N GLY A 129 15.62 -7.86 3.62
CA GLY A 129 16.24 -9.17 3.83
C GLY A 129 15.85 -10.25 2.82
N SER A 130 16.14 -11.50 3.14
CA SER A 130 15.73 -12.67 2.36
C SER A 130 14.25 -13.00 2.57
N LEU A 131 13.65 -13.72 1.60
CA LEU A 131 12.29 -14.24 1.75
C LEU A 131 12.11 -15.09 3.01
N LYS A 132 13.12 -15.88 3.37
CA LYS A 132 13.10 -16.72 4.58
C LYS A 132 13.02 -15.86 5.86
N GLN A 133 13.76 -14.77 5.93
CA GLN A 133 13.71 -13.83 7.06
C GLN A 133 12.33 -13.15 7.13
N TYR A 134 11.79 -12.73 6.00
CA TYR A 134 10.44 -12.18 5.92
C TYR A 134 9.39 -13.20 6.44
N GLN A 135 9.40 -14.43 5.92
CA GLN A 135 8.48 -15.47 6.35
C GLN A 135 8.56 -15.73 7.86
N GLN A 136 9.76 -15.70 8.44
CA GLN A 136 9.94 -15.87 9.88
C GLN A 136 9.25 -14.75 10.70
N LYS A 137 9.28 -13.51 10.20
CA LYS A 137 8.56 -12.40 10.84
C LYS A 137 7.04 -12.54 10.74
N MET A 138 6.56 -13.06 9.62
CA MET A 138 5.11 -13.22 9.35
C MET A 138 4.46 -14.38 10.13
N LEU A 139 5.21 -15.16 10.91
CA LEU A 139 4.64 -16.15 11.83
C LEU A 139 3.84 -15.50 12.99
N HIS A 140 4.06 -14.21 13.25
CA HIS A 140 3.37 -13.44 14.28
C HIS A 140 2.51 -12.36 13.65
N LEU A 141 1.22 -12.29 14.00
CA LEU A 141 0.29 -11.27 13.51
C LEU A 141 0.76 -9.85 13.87
N VAL A 142 1.30 -9.65 15.07
CA VAL A 142 1.81 -8.34 15.51
C VAL A 142 2.90 -7.80 14.59
N ASN A 143 3.76 -8.66 14.03
CA ASN A 143 4.79 -8.21 13.08
C ASN A 143 4.18 -7.76 11.74
N PHE A 144 3.18 -8.50 11.24
CA PHE A 144 2.46 -8.13 10.02
C PHE A 144 1.76 -6.78 10.17
N MET A 145 1.04 -6.59 11.27
CA MET A 145 0.33 -5.34 11.55
C MET A 145 1.31 -4.20 11.84
N ALA A 146 2.41 -4.48 12.55
CA ALA A 146 3.48 -3.51 12.80
C ALA A 146 4.15 -3.01 11.51
N MET A 147 4.40 -3.91 10.58
CA MET A 147 4.95 -3.58 9.26
C MET A 147 4.05 -2.60 8.50
N ILE A 148 2.75 -2.89 8.47
CA ILE A 148 1.76 -2.02 7.81
C ILE A 148 1.68 -0.66 8.54
N SER A 149 1.57 -0.66 9.87
CA SER A 149 1.47 0.56 10.68
C SER A 149 2.68 1.47 10.55
N ALA A 150 3.89 0.90 10.53
CA ALA A 150 5.11 1.66 10.32
C ALA A 150 5.19 2.26 8.90
N SER A 151 4.67 1.54 7.90
CA SER A 151 4.56 2.07 6.54
C SER A 151 3.56 3.22 6.44
N VAL A 152 2.43 3.13 7.14
CA VAL A 152 1.44 4.22 7.26
C VAL A 152 2.07 5.45 7.91
N LYS A 153 2.78 5.28 9.04
CA LYS A 153 3.46 6.37 9.73
C LYS A 153 4.58 6.99 8.89
N LEU A 154 5.33 6.17 8.14
CA LEU A 154 6.35 6.67 7.23
C LEU A 154 5.75 7.53 6.10
N ASN A 155 4.63 7.08 5.48
CA ASN A 155 3.94 7.87 4.47
C ASN A 155 3.53 9.24 5.03
N GLU A 156 2.93 9.28 6.24
CA GLU A 156 2.56 10.54 6.88
C GLU A 156 3.77 11.44 7.11
N SER A 157 4.85 10.90 7.67
CA SER A 157 6.05 11.69 7.95
C SER A 157 6.74 12.21 6.68
N ILE A 158 6.65 11.50 5.56
CA ILE A 158 7.09 12.01 4.26
C ILE A 158 6.19 13.17 3.82
N ILE A 159 4.87 13.05 3.96
CA ILE A 159 3.91 14.10 3.60
C ILE A 159 4.12 15.35 4.47
N GLU A 160 4.28 15.17 5.78
CA GLU A 160 4.59 16.27 6.70
C GLU A 160 5.84 17.03 6.21
N LYS A 161 6.93 16.32 5.86
CA LYS A 161 8.15 16.95 5.33
C LYS A 161 7.96 17.67 4.00
N LEU A 162 7.15 17.14 3.10
CA LEU A 162 6.82 17.82 1.86
C LEU A 162 5.95 19.07 2.12
N ARG A 163 5.03 19.00 3.06
CA ARG A 163 4.12 20.10 3.44
C ARG A 163 4.82 21.23 4.20
N GLU A 164 5.94 20.96 4.89
CA GLU A 164 6.76 22.00 5.50
C GLU A 164 7.31 22.99 4.48
N ILE A 165 7.45 22.58 3.21
CA ILE A 165 8.15 23.35 2.17
C ILE A 165 7.27 23.67 0.95
N SER A 166 6.11 23.03 0.76
CA SER A 166 5.27 23.22 -0.42
C SER A 166 3.82 22.82 -0.19
N ASN A 167 2.90 23.45 -0.95
CA ASN A 167 1.50 23.07 -1.07
C ASN A 167 1.21 22.25 -2.33
N ALA A 168 2.22 21.81 -3.06
CA ALA A 168 2.05 20.97 -4.24
C ALA A 168 1.28 19.68 -3.92
N PRO A 169 0.51 19.10 -4.87
CA PRO A 169 -0.27 17.89 -4.63
C PRO A 169 0.60 16.73 -4.18
N VAL A 170 0.10 15.97 -3.20
CA VAL A 170 0.68 14.69 -2.81
C VAL A 170 -0.31 13.59 -3.14
N ILE A 171 0.14 12.62 -3.92
CA ILE A 171 -0.60 11.42 -4.30
C ILE A 171 -0.01 10.23 -3.55
N THR A 172 -0.78 9.60 -2.67
CA THR A 172 -0.38 8.34 -2.04
C THR A 172 -0.99 7.19 -2.80
N CYS A 173 -0.15 6.30 -3.32
CA CYS A 173 -0.61 5.11 -4.03
C CYS A 173 0.16 3.87 -3.61
N GLY A 174 -0.40 2.71 -3.88
CA GLY A 174 0.26 1.44 -3.59
C GLY A 174 -0.52 0.26 -4.12
N ILE A 175 0.17 -0.86 -4.32
CA ILE A 175 -0.42 -2.08 -4.87
C ILE A 175 -0.52 -3.19 -3.83
N SER A 176 -1.63 -3.91 -3.78
CA SER A 176 -1.83 -5.07 -2.87
C SER A 176 -1.52 -4.69 -1.43
N LEU A 177 -0.43 -5.17 -0.81
CA LEU A 177 0.03 -4.72 0.51
C LEU A 177 0.10 -3.18 0.60
N GLY A 178 0.68 -2.53 -0.42
CA GLY A 178 0.76 -1.08 -0.50
C GLY A 178 -0.60 -0.41 -0.64
N GLY A 179 -1.55 -1.05 -1.28
CA GLY A 179 -2.94 -0.58 -1.37
C GLY A 179 -3.64 -0.60 -0.01
N TRP A 180 -3.39 -1.61 0.83
CA TRP A 180 -3.84 -1.64 2.23
C TRP A 180 -3.23 -0.49 3.04
N VAL A 181 -1.93 -0.25 2.89
CA VAL A 181 -1.24 0.89 3.53
C VAL A 181 -1.85 2.23 3.07
N THR A 182 -2.14 2.38 1.78
CA THR A 182 -2.79 3.57 1.19
C THR A 182 -4.15 3.84 1.82
N ASN A 183 -5.00 2.80 1.94
CA ASN A 183 -6.32 2.92 2.54
C ASN A 183 -6.25 3.20 4.05
N LEU A 184 -5.36 2.53 4.79
CA LEU A 184 -5.14 2.79 6.21
C LEU A 184 -4.63 4.22 6.45
N HIS A 185 -3.71 4.70 5.63
CA HIS A 185 -3.23 6.07 5.73
C HIS A 185 -4.37 7.09 5.54
N ARG A 186 -5.27 6.84 4.56
CA ARG A 186 -6.47 7.66 4.40
C ARG A 186 -7.37 7.62 5.63
N SER A 187 -7.54 6.43 6.24
CA SER A 187 -8.41 6.26 7.42
C SER A 187 -7.95 7.05 8.64
N TYR A 188 -6.64 7.14 8.86
CA TYR A 188 -6.09 7.70 10.09
C TYR A 188 -5.55 9.12 9.97
N TYR A 189 -5.11 9.53 8.76
CA TYR A 189 -4.49 10.84 8.53
C TYR A 189 -5.22 11.68 7.50
N ASN A 190 -5.59 11.10 6.37
CA ASN A 190 -6.24 11.78 5.24
C ASN A 190 -5.51 13.06 4.77
N SER A 191 -4.19 13.07 4.85
CA SER A 191 -3.34 14.24 4.57
C SER A 191 -2.92 14.37 3.10
N SER A 192 -3.07 13.30 2.29
CA SER A 192 -2.79 13.34 0.85
C SER A 192 -3.90 14.02 0.06
N THR A 193 -3.53 14.66 -1.04
CA THR A 193 -4.48 15.26 -1.99
C THR A 193 -5.35 14.17 -2.63
N VAL A 194 -4.74 13.06 -3.07
CA VAL A 194 -5.43 11.92 -3.69
C VAL A 194 -4.83 10.60 -3.19
N TYR A 195 -5.68 9.61 -3.02
CA TYR A 195 -5.33 8.22 -2.69
C TYR A 195 -5.65 7.30 -3.85
N VAL A 196 -4.69 6.48 -4.26
CA VAL A 196 -4.81 5.54 -5.39
C VAL A 196 -4.49 4.11 -4.93
N PRO A 197 -5.40 3.44 -4.20
CA PRO A 197 -5.22 2.06 -3.82
C PRO A 197 -5.43 1.14 -5.03
N LEU A 198 -4.42 0.32 -5.34
CA LEU A 198 -4.43 -0.63 -6.44
C LEU A 198 -4.55 -2.05 -5.89
N LEU A 199 -5.54 -2.81 -6.36
CA LEU A 199 -5.78 -4.20 -5.99
C LEU A 199 -5.82 -4.39 -4.46
N ALA A 200 -6.61 -3.57 -3.75
CA ALA A 200 -6.80 -3.61 -2.31
C ALA A 200 -8.17 -3.04 -1.93
N GLY A 201 -8.60 -3.30 -0.70
CA GLY A 201 -9.82 -2.75 -0.12
C GLY A 201 -9.61 -2.42 1.36
N THR A 202 -10.61 -2.67 2.20
CA THR A 202 -10.58 -2.41 3.66
C THR A 202 -10.87 -3.66 4.50
N PHE A 203 -11.31 -4.74 3.85
CA PHE A 203 -11.62 -6.01 4.50
C PHE A 203 -10.40 -6.95 4.44
N LEU A 204 -9.28 -6.53 5.08
CA LEU A 204 -8.00 -7.25 5.03
C LEU A 204 -8.09 -8.64 5.69
N GLY A 205 -8.92 -8.81 6.72
CA GLY A 205 -9.12 -10.10 7.37
C GLY A 205 -9.68 -11.17 6.42
N GLU A 206 -10.51 -10.77 5.44
CA GLU A 206 -11.11 -11.70 4.48
C GLU A 206 -10.07 -12.28 3.49
N LEU A 207 -8.92 -11.62 3.31
CA LEU A 207 -7.78 -12.17 2.59
C LEU A 207 -7.34 -13.51 3.19
N PHE A 208 -7.23 -13.59 4.52
CA PHE A 208 -6.77 -14.78 5.24
C PHE A 208 -7.90 -15.76 5.57
N LEU A 209 -9.14 -15.27 5.70
CA LEU A 209 -10.27 -16.10 6.14
C LEU A 209 -11.03 -16.76 4.97
N LYS A 210 -11.23 -16.04 3.86
CA LYS A 210 -12.12 -16.50 2.77
C LYS A 210 -11.42 -16.71 1.44
N SER A 211 -10.50 -15.83 1.04
CA SER A 211 -9.90 -15.85 -0.28
C SER A 211 -9.03 -17.09 -0.55
N LYS A 212 -8.52 -17.23 -1.76
CA LYS A 212 -7.53 -18.29 -2.07
C LYS A 212 -6.22 -18.15 -1.29
N TYR A 213 -5.92 -16.95 -0.80
CA TYR A 213 -4.76 -16.68 0.03
C TYR A 213 -4.84 -17.34 1.42
N ARG A 214 -6.05 -17.75 1.85
CA ARG A 214 -6.27 -18.51 3.10
C ARG A 214 -5.39 -19.75 3.23
N LYS A 215 -4.94 -20.34 2.13
CA LYS A 215 -4.02 -21.49 2.13
C LYS A 215 -2.66 -21.19 2.75
N LEU A 216 -2.29 -19.92 2.81
CA LEU A 216 -1.06 -19.43 3.42
C LEU A 216 -1.25 -19.06 4.91
N ALA A 217 -2.49 -19.04 5.41
CA ALA A 217 -2.79 -18.78 6.82
C ALA A 217 -2.72 -20.08 7.65
N SER A 218 -2.34 -19.96 8.92
CA SER A 218 -2.33 -21.07 9.87
C SER A 218 -3.73 -21.45 10.35
N ASP A 219 -3.86 -22.63 10.93
CA ASP A 219 -5.14 -23.11 11.45
C ASP A 219 -5.66 -22.26 12.62
N SER A 220 -4.79 -21.64 13.40
CA SER A 220 -5.14 -20.71 14.48
C SER A 220 -5.95 -19.50 14.00
N VAL A 221 -5.75 -19.05 12.76
CA VAL A 221 -6.55 -17.98 12.12
C VAL A 221 -8.02 -18.41 12.00
N PHE A 222 -8.28 -19.66 11.63
CA PHE A 222 -9.64 -20.19 11.42
C PHE A 222 -10.36 -20.53 12.74
N GLN A 223 -9.60 -20.69 13.81
CA GLN A 223 -10.16 -20.90 15.16
C GLN A 223 -10.65 -19.59 15.81
N GLN A 224 -10.18 -18.42 15.34
CA GLN A 224 -10.50 -17.12 15.89
C GLN A 224 -10.92 -16.10 14.80
N PRO A 225 -11.91 -16.42 13.94
CA PRO A 225 -12.20 -15.60 12.76
C PRO A 225 -12.67 -14.19 13.10
N ASP A 226 -13.42 -14.01 14.16
CA ASP A 226 -13.94 -12.70 14.56
C ASP A 226 -12.83 -11.79 15.12
N LYS A 227 -11.90 -12.35 15.89
CA LYS A 227 -10.70 -11.64 16.32
C LYS A 227 -9.85 -11.18 15.13
N ILE A 228 -9.66 -12.05 14.13
CA ILE A 228 -8.92 -11.71 12.91
C ILE A 228 -9.60 -10.58 12.15
N ARG A 229 -10.94 -10.60 12.02
CA ARG A 229 -11.69 -9.51 11.42
C ARG A 229 -11.57 -8.22 12.22
N GLN A 230 -11.73 -8.29 13.54
CA GLN A 230 -11.62 -7.13 14.42
C GLN A 230 -10.24 -6.46 14.32
N LEU A 231 -9.17 -7.24 14.21
CA LEU A 231 -7.80 -6.71 14.13
C LEU A 231 -7.43 -6.20 12.73
N LEU A 232 -7.88 -6.89 11.67
CA LEU A 232 -7.41 -6.63 10.31
C LEU A 232 -8.36 -5.81 9.45
N ASN A 233 -9.69 -5.87 9.69
CA ASN A 233 -10.65 -5.06 8.94
C ASN A 233 -10.71 -3.65 9.54
N PHE A 234 -10.67 -2.65 8.67
CA PHE A 234 -10.70 -1.23 9.07
C PHE A 234 -11.72 -0.43 8.25
N HIS A 235 -12.74 -1.12 7.75
CA HIS A 235 -13.78 -0.50 6.92
C HIS A 235 -14.53 0.63 7.66
N GLU A 236 -14.80 0.45 8.94
CA GLU A 236 -15.47 1.47 9.75
C GLU A 236 -14.64 2.76 9.82
N ASP A 237 -13.33 2.67 10.05
CA ASP A 237 -12.44 3.84 10.09
C ASP A 237 -12.32 4.51 8.72
N PHE A 238 -12.23 3.71 7.65
CA PHE A 238 -12.20 4.22 6.29
C PHE A 238 -13.48 4.98 5.93
N SER A 239 -14.64 4.51 6.36
CA SER A 239 -15.96 5.08 6.07
C SER A 239 -16.24 6.38 6.82
N LYS A 240 -15.52 6.66 7.92
CA LYS A 240 -15.61 7.93 8.66
C LYS A 240 -15.08 9.11 7.85
N VAL A 241 -14.15 8.87 6.93
CA VAL A 241 -13.56 9.90 6.06
C VAL A 241 -14.52 10.25 4.92
N ARG A 242 -15.07 11.46 4.94
CA ARG A 242 -16.10 11.92 3.99
C ARG A 242 -15.53 12.51 2.70
N THR A 243 -14.24 12.84 2.68
CA THR A 243 -13.57 13.42 1.50
C THR A 243 -13.58 12.45 0.34
N ARG A 244 -13.96 12.90 -0.86
CA ARG A 244 -13.99 12.09 -2.07
C ARG A 244 -12.65 12.09 -2.82
N ASN A 245 -11.57 11.80 -2.11
CA ASN A 245 -10.20 11.85 -2.62
C ASN A 245 -9.57 10.47 -2.81
N VAL A 246 -10.36 9.42 -2.97
CA VAL A 246 -9.87 8.07 -3.25
C VAL A 246 -10.33 7.61 -4.63
N ILE A 247 -9.39 7.06 -5.41
CA ILE A 247 -9.58 6.58 -6.79
C ILE A 247 -9.07 5.12 -6.84
N PRO A 248 -9.89 4.14 -6.42
CA PRO A 248 -9.47 2.75 -6.34
C PRO A 248 -9.49 2.06 -7.71
N LEU A 249 -8.57 1.09 -7.89
CA LEU A 249 -8.56 0.16 -9.01
C LEU A 249 -8.58 -1.28 -8.50
N LEU A 250 -9.58 -2.06 -8.91
CA LEU A 250 -9.76 -3.47 -8.56
C LEU A 250 -9.71 -4.38 -9.80
N ALA A 251 -9.34 -5.64 -9.60
CA ALA A 251 -9.36 -6.65 -10.65
C ALA A 251 -10.57 -7.58 -10.48
N THR A 252 -11.38 -7.77 -11.56
CA THR A 252 -12.66 -8.48 -11.50
C THR A 252 -12.55 -9.97 -11.26
N TYR A 253 -11.40 -10.58 -11.61
CA TYR A 253 -11.15 -12.02 -11.44
C TYR A 253 -10.15 -12.32 -10.32
N ASP A 254 -9.89 -11.33 -9.44
CA ASP A 254 -8.96 -11.46 -8.32
C ASP A 254 -9.45 -12.51 -7.32
N ARG A 255 -8.59 -13.50 -7.03
CA ARG A 255 -8.88 -14.60 -6.10
C ARG A 255 -8.17 -14.43 -4.76
N TYR A 256 -7.38 -13.37 -4.60
CA TYR A 256 -6.74 -12.99 -3.34
C TYR A 256 -7.51 -11.84 -2.69
N ILE A 257 -7.66 -10.76 -3.42
CA ILE A 257 -8.41 -9.57 -3.01
C ILE A 257 -9.73 -9.58 -3.77
N GLU A 258 -10.63 -10.48 -3.34
CA GLU A 258 -11.85 -10.82 -4.08
C GLU A 258 -12.70 -9.58 -4.36
N TYR A 259 -12.96 -9.31 -5.64
CA TYR A 259 -13.67 -8.12 -6.11
C TYR A 259 -15.01 -7.94 -5.40
N ASP A 260 -15.82 -9.00 -5.27
CA ASP A 260 -17.15 -8.92 -4.67
C ASP A 260 -17.15 -8.56 -3.18
N VAL A 261 -16.05 -8.82 -2.50
CA VAL A 261 -15.84 -8.40 -1.11
C VAL A 261 -15.31 -6.97 -1.06
N GLN A 262 -14.25 -6.70 -1.84
CA GLN A 262 -13.49 -5.47 -1.68
C GLN A 262 -14.10 -4.24 -2.37
N LYS A 263 -14.95 -4.42 -3.37
CA LYS A 263 -15.73 -3.30 -3.95
C LYS A 263 -16.58 -2.57 -2.91
N ASN A 264 -17.06 -3.29 -1.89
CA ASN A 264 -17.86 -2.71 -0.79
C ASN A 264 -17.04 -1.76 0.11
N SER A 265 -15.69 -1.83 0.03
CA SER A 265 -14.82 -0.88 0.72
C SER A 265 -15.01 0.56 0.22
N TYR A 266 -15.48 0.72 -1.00
CA TYR A 266 -15.51 1.99 -1.71
C TYR A 266 -16.92 2.49 -2.01
N GLU A 267 -17.88 2.14 -1.17
CA GLU A 267 -19.25 2.63 -1.33
C GLU A 267 -19.27 4.17 -1.40
N GLY A 268 -19.97 4.69 -2.42
CA GLY A 268 -20.01 6.14 -2.69
C GLY A 268 -18.78 6.72 -3.43
N HIS A 269 -17.80 5.87 -3.79
CA HIS A 269 -16.65 6.25 -4.61
C HIS A 269 -16.65 5.50 -5.95
N PRO A 270 -16.23 6.15 -7.06
CA PRO A 270 -16.10 5.45 -8.35
C PRO A 270 -14.96 4.44 -8.30
N VAL A 271 -15.27 3.16 -8.53
CA VAL A 271 -14.29 2.09 -8.60
C VAL A 271 -13.95 1.78 -10.04
N ARG A 272 -12.68 1.93 -10.41
CA ARG A 272 -12.18 1.46 -11.71
C ARG A 272 -11.88 -0.04 -11.64
N THR A 273 -12.16 -0.76 -12.73
CA THR A 273 -11.90 -2.21 -12.80
C THR A 273 -11.03 -2.57 -13.99
N ILE A 274 -10.27 -3.66 -13.84
CA ILE A 274 -9.55 -4.34 -14.93
C ILE A 274 -9.94 -5.82 -14.98
N GLU A 275 -10.01 -6.38 -16.16
CA GLU A 275 -10.36 -7.80 -16.37
C GLU A 275 -9.16 -8.71 -16.14
N ASN A 276 -8.63 -8.69 -14.92
CA ASN A 276 -7.45 -9.44 -14.48
C ASN A 276 -7.73 -10.20 -13.19
N GLY A 277 -6.89 -11.17 -12.83
CA GLY A 277 -6.73 -11.71 -11.48
C GLY A 277 -5.74 -10.86 -10.68
N HIS A 278 -5.41 -11.28 -9.46
CA HIS A 278 -4.46 -10.56 -8.62
C HIS A 278 -3.07 -10.48 -9.25
N VAL A 279 -2.50 -11.63 -9.58
CA VAL A 279 -1.15 -11.72 -10.16
C VAL A 279 -1.09 -11.04 -11.52
N THR A 280 -2.04 -11.31 -12.38
CA THR A 280 -2.05 -10.72 -13.74
C THR A 280 -2.40 -9.24 -13.72
N GLY A 281 -3.16 -8.76 -12.74
CA GLY A 281 -3.44 -7.35 -12.52
C GLY A 281 -2.18 -6.59 -12.05
N ALA A 282 -1.44 -7.18 -11.11
CA ALA A 282 -0.16 -6.63 -10.66
C ALA A 282 0.89 -6.54 -11.79
N LEU A 283 0.81 -7.43 -12.78
CA LEU A 283 1.68 -7.44 -13.97
C LEU A 283 1.16 -6.54 -15.11
N ASN A 284 -0.08 -6.04 -15.03
CA ASN A 284 -0.65 -5.14 -16.03
C ASN A 284 -0.19 -3.69 -15.78
N THR A 285 1.11 -3.49 -15.92
CA THR A 285 1.77 -2.21 -15.58
C THR A 285 1.27 -1.03 -16.41
N VAL A 286 0.73 -1.27 -17.60
CA VAL A 286 0.14 -0.22 -18.45
C VAL A 286 -1.15 0.30 -17.80
N ALA A 287 -2.08 -0.59 -17.46
CA ALA A 287 -3.35 -0.18 -16.83
C ALA A 287 -3.11 0.49 -15.46
N LEU A 288 -2.18 -0.03 -14.66
CA LEU A 288 -1.81 0.55 -13.37
C LEU A 288 -1.23 1.96 -13.54
N ARG A 289 -0.30 2.13 -14.48
CA ARG A 289 0.34 3.42 -14.80
C ARG A 289 -0.65 4.45 -15.29
N ASP A 290 -1.49 4.08 -16.25
CA ASP A 290 -2.46 5.00 -16.86
C ASP A 290 -3.48 5.47 -15.82
N HIS A 291 -3.88 4.59 -14.88
CA HIS A 291 -4.73 4.96 -13.76
C HIS A 291 -4.07 5.98 -12.80
N ILE A 292 -2.79 5.80 -12.49
CA ILE A 292 -2.03 6.74 -11.65
C ILE A 292 -1.82 8.08 -12.38
N LEU A 293 -1.53 8.06 -13.68
CA LEU A 293 -1.36 9.26 -14.48
C LEU A 293 -2.66 10.08 -14.56
N GLU A 294 -3.81 9.44 -14.69
CA GLU A 294 -5.12 10.09 -14.65
C GLU A 294 -5.36 10.76 -13.28
N ALA A 295 -5.03 10.07 -12.18
CA ALA A 295 -5.11 10.65 -10.84
C ALA A 295 -4.19 11.87 -10.66
N LEU A 296 -2.97 11.81 -11.20
CA LEU A 296 -2.02 12.92 -11.19
C LEU A 296 -2.57 14.13 -11.98
N GLN A 297 -3.12 13.92 -13.17
CA GLN A 297 -3.70 14.97 -13.99
C GLN A 297 -4.89 15.65 -13.28
N ASN A 298 -5.77 14.86 -12.68
CA ASN A 298 -6.93 15.38 -11.96
C ASN A 298 -6.53 16.17 -10.71
N SER A 299 -5.46 15.76 -10.00
CA SER A 299 -4.97 16.49 -8.84
C SER A 299 -4.40 17.88 -9.17
N LYS A 300 -3.82 18.07 -10.36
CA LYS A 300 -3.33 19.36 -10.85
C LYS A 300 -4.50 20.31 -11.18
N LYS A 301 -5.54 19.83 -11.87
CA LYS A 301 -6.73 20.63 -12.22
C LYS A 301 -7.43 21.16 -10.98
N THR A 302 -7.59 20.34 -9.95
CA THR A 302 -8.25 20.77 -8.70
C THR A 302 -7.51 21.93 -8.03
N LEU A 303 -6.18 22.01 -8.14
CA LEU A 303 -5.41 23.16 -7.63
C LEU A 303 -5.61 24.41 -8.47
N GLU A 304 -5.57 24.29 -9.80
CA GLU A 304 -5.79 25.42 -10.72
C GLU A 304 -7.17 26.03 -10.51
N ASP A 305 -8.20 25.19 -10.38
CA ASP A 305 -9.58 25.64 -10.14
C ASP A 305 -9.72 26.36 -8.77
N ASN A 306 -9.07 25.85 -7.72
CA ASN A 306 -9.07 26.49 -6.41
C ASN A 306 -8.31 27.81 -6.39
N PHE A 307 -7.24 27.93 -7.18
CA PHE A 307 -6.47 29.19 -7.29
C PHE A 307 -7.24 30.26 -8.06
N ASN A 308 -7.93 29.87 -9.13
CA ASN A 308 -8.73 30.76 -9.95
C ASN A 308 -10.06 31.18 -9.29
N SER A 309 -10.57 30.37 -8.33
CA SER A 309 -11.82 30.64 -7.61
C SER A 309 -11.63 31.45 -6.32
N SER A 310 -10.38 31.73 -5.90
CA SER A 310 -10.12 32.61 -4.76
C SER A 310 -10.42 34.06 -5.16
N PRO A 311 -11.40 34.74 -4.54
CA PRO A 311 -11.67 36.16 -4.85
C PRO A 311 -10.42 36.96 -4.55
N GLY A 312 -10.00 37.76 -5.53
CA GLY A 312 -8.83 38.60 -5.46
C GLY A 312 -8.81 39.41 -4.16
N ARG A 313 -7.67 39.37 -3.49
CA ARG A 313 -7.38 40.35 -2.46
C ARG A 313 -7.12 41.68 -3.18
N GLU A 314 -8.17 42.51 -3.23
CA GLU A 314 -8.01 43.95 -3.44
C GLU A 314 -7.44 44.59 -2.17
#